data_3b6dc4c871d51b53f149a7e2f37a55ce
#
_entry.id   3b6dc4c871d51b53f149a7e2f37a55ce
#
_cell.length_a   1.000
_cell.length_b   1.000
_cell.length_c   1.000
_cell.angle_alpha   90.00
_cell.angle_beta   90.00
_cell.angle_gamma   90.00
#
_symmetry.space_group_name_H-M   'P 1'
#
loop_
_entity.id
_entity.type
_entity.pdbx_description
1 polymer ?
#
loop_
_entity_poly.entity_id
_entity_poly.type
_entity_poly.pdbx_seq_one_letter_code
_entity_poly.pdbx_strand_id
1 'polypeptide(L)'
;MRFEALPLDGQRTFVHVSYAYSDSAALRLVTKIYFATLGRGKVGFTVTGTDRNGAPVYIGGPRGAVERSAVRYYFAIQSFMNSLRYPEESRFRMRISEWYDLTSRYRQQLFDLDKKDYLTFKTTEHKNQIMLQQQIGKGLQ
;
A
#
# COMPACT_ATOMS: atom_id res chain seq x y z
N MET A 1 10.60 6.34 7.33
CA MET A 1 10.44 6.33 5.87
C MET A 1 11.28 7.46 5.30
N ARG A 2 12.10 7.21 4.30
CA ARG A 2 12.92 8.19 3.58
C ARG A 2 12.51 8.16 2.11
N PHE A 3 12.35 9.33 1.54
CA PHE A 3 12.01 9.55 0.15
C PHE A 3 13.11 10.37 -0.50
N GLU A 4 13.66 9.91 -1.60
CA GLU A 4 14.70 10.59 -2.36
C GLU A 4 14.25 10.67 -3.82
N ALA A 5 14.36 11.85 -4.40
CA ALA A 5 14.01 12.09 -5.80
C ALA A 5 15.18 12.80 -6.49
N LEU A 6 15.63 12.23 -7.61
CA LEU A 6 16.70 12.79 -8.44
C LEU A 6 16.18 12.97 -9.87
N PRO A 7 16.11 14.21 -10.39
CA PRO A 7 15.78 14.44 -11.79
C PRO A 7 16.89 13.85 -12.68
N LEU A 8 16.50 13.02 -13.64
CA LEU A 8 17.41 12.45 -14.63
C LEU A 8 17.48 13.31 -15.90
N ASP A 9 16.35 13.87 -16.28
CA ASP A 9 16.20 14.81 -17.40
C ASP A 9 14.90 15.61 -17.24
N GLY A 10 14.53 16.42 -18.24
CA GLY A 10 13.33 17.27 -18.21
C GLY A 10 11.99 16.54 -18.13
N GLN A 11 11.99 15.20 -18.28
CA GLN A 11 10.77 14.38 -18.28
C GLN A 11 10.80 13.20 -17.31
N ARG A 12 11.97 12.83 -16.78
CA ARG A 12 12.15 11.65 -15.95
C ARG A 12 12.80 12.00 -14.61
N THR A 13 12.27 11.42 -13.57
CA THR A 13 12.81 11.54 -12.21
C THR A 13 13.00 10.13 -11.64
N PHE A 14 14.19 9.85 -11.14
CA PHE A 14 14.43 8.65 -10.33
C PHE A 14 13.88 8.88 -8.93
N VAL A 15 13.14 7.91 -8.42
CA VAL A 15 12.58 7.96 -7.06
C VAL A 15 13.02 6.73 -6.30
N HIS A 16 13.61 6.94 -5.13
CA HIS A 16 13.97 5.90 -4.18
C HIS A 16 13.17 6.08 -2.89
N VAL A 17 12.50 5.05 -2.47
CA VAL A 17 11.75 5.01 -1.21
C VAL A 17 12.31 3.93 -0.32
N SER A 18 12.77 4.29 0.86
CA SER A 18 13.21 3.36 1.88
C SER A 18 12.46 3.56 3.18
N TYR A 19 12.23 2.48 3.90
CA TYR A 19 11.70 2.54 5.25
C TYR A 19 12.42 1.53 6.16
N ALA A 20 12.61 1.94 7.40
CA ALA A 20 13.09 1.07 8.44
C ALA A 20 12.08 1.07 9.58
N TYR A 21 11.95 -0.04 10.26
CA TYR A 21 11.17 -0.14 11.48
C TYR A 21 12.01 -0.77 12.58
N SER A 22 11.82 -0.32 13.80
CA SER A 22 12.43 -0.96 14.97
C SER A 22 11.53 -2.10 15.44
N ASP A 23 12.15 -3.21 15.79
CA ASP A 23 11.46 -4.42 16.21
C ASP A 23 11.55 -4.56 17.73
N SER A 24 10.44 -4.30 18.43
CA SER A 24 10.32 -4.53 19.87
C SER A 24 9.78 -5.93 20.17
N ALA A 25 10.01 -6.43 21.39
CA ALA A 25 9.49 -7.74 21.82
C ALA A 25 7.95 -7.82 21.71
N ALA A 26 7.25 -6.74 22.02
CA ALA A 26 5.80 -6.65 21.87
C ALA A 26 5.38 -6.72 20.39
N LEU A 27 6.08 -6.00 19.51
CA LEU A 27 5.81 -6.04 18.08
C LEU A 27 6.05 -7.43 17.49
N ARG A 28 7.09 -8.13 17.95
CA ARG A 28 7.36 -9.53 17.52
C ARG A 28 6.23 -10.47 17.90
N LEU A 29 5.66 -10.31 19.10
CA LEU A 29 4.54 -11.13 19.56
C LEU A 29 3.28 -10.88 18.72
N VAL A 30 2.91 -9.59 18.53
CA VAL A 30 1.77 -9.19 17.67
C VAL A 30 1.95 -9.69 16.24
N THR A 31 3.16 -9.58 15.69
CA THR A 31 3.50 -10.06 14.36
C THR A 31 3.35 -11.58 14.24
N LYS A 32 3.79 -12.35 15.24
CA LYS A 32 3.58 -13.80 15.28
C LYS A 32 2.10 -14.17 15.27
N ILE A 33 1.30 -13.51 16.11
CA ILE A 33 -0.16 -13.74 16.17
C ILE A 33 -0.81 -13.40 14.84
N TYR A 34 -0.46 -12.25 14.24
CA TYR A 34 -0.97 -11.84 12.94
C TYR A 34 -0.68 -12.89 11.86
N PHE A 35 0.56 -13.37 11.73
CA PHE A 35 0.92 -14.37 10.72
C PHE A 35 0.35 -15.77 10.99
N ALA A 36 0.06 -16.09 12.25
CA ALA A 36 -0.62 -17.34 12.59
C ALA A 36 -2.12 -17.32 12.27
N THR A 37 -2.72 -16.13 12.14
CA THR A 37 -4.17 -15.92 11.96
C THR A 37 -4.49 -15.21 10.65
N LEU A 38 -4.66 -13.89 10.69
CA LEU A 38 -5.10 -13.04 9.57
C LEU A 38 -4.13 -12.99 8.38
N GLY A 39 -2.83 -13.09 8.66
CA GLY A 39 -1.77 -13.12 7.65
C GLY A 39 -1.48 -14.52 7.09
N ARG A 40 -2.18 -15.55 7.57
CA ARG A 40 -1.99 -16.92 7.12
C ARG A 40 -2.31 -17.05 5.63
N GLY A 41 -1.39 -17.62 4.86
CA GLY A 41 -1.55 -17.77 3.40
C GLY A 41 -1.25 -16.49 2.58
N LYS A 42 -1.03 -15.34 3.21
CA LYS A 42 -0.56 -14.14 2.50
C LYS A 42 0.92 -14.27 2.15
N VAL A 43 1.23 -14.11 0.87
CA VAL A 43 2.60 -14.27 0.33
C VAL A 43 3.15 -12.94 -0.20
N GLY A 44 4.46 -12.88 -0.37
CA GLY A 44 5.15 -11.78 -1.05
C GLY A 44 5.31 -12.02 -2.54
N PHE A 45 6.34 -11.44 -3.13
CA PHE A 45 6.62 -11.48 -4.57
C PHE A 45 7.85 -12.33 -4.91
N THR A 46 8.78 -12.50 -3.97
CA THR A 46 9.96 -13.32 -4.20
C THR A 46 9.58 -14.79 -4.32
N VAL A 47 9.96 -15.42 -5.44
CA VAL A 47 9.82 -16.86 -5.66
C VAL A 47 10.93 -17.56 -4.90
N THR A 48 10.54 -18.51 -4.04
CA THR A 48 11.46 -19.29 -3.19
C THR A 48 11.66 -20.73 -3.69
N GLY A 49 10.86 -21.16 -4.65
CA GLY A 49 10.88 -22.48 -5.23
C GLY A 49 9.70 -22.74 -6.15
N THR A 50 9.51 -24.01 -6.48
CA THR A 50 8.40 -24.48 -7.34
C THR A 50 7.69 -25.62 -6.61
N ASP A 51 6.38 -25.68 -6.69
CA ASP A 51 5.60 -26.78 -6.14
C ASP A 51 5.62 -28.04 -7.04
N ARG A 52 4.93 -29.10 -6.62
CA ARG A 52 4.87 -30.37 -7.36
C ARG A 52 4.19 -30.26 -8.73
N ASN A 53 3.44 -29.19 -8.96
CA ASN A 53 2.71 -28.93 -10.21
C ASN A 53 3.47 -27.95 -11.11
N GLY A 54 4.67 -27.51 -10.73
CA GLY A 54 5.45 -26.52 -11.47
C GLY A 54 5.07 -25.06 -11.20
N ALA A 55 4.14 -24.80 -10.26
CA ALA A 55 3.74 -23.44 -9.92
C ALA A 55 4.74 -22.75 -8.96
N PRO A 56 4.95 -21.43 -9.06
CA PRO A 56 5.89 -20.73 -8.20
C PRO A 56 5.40 -20.70 -6.75
N VAL A 57 6.31 -20.99 -5.83
CA VAL A 57 6.12 -20.83 -4.38
C VAL A 57 6.69 -19.49 -3.97
N TYR A 58 5.85 -18.62 -3.41
CA TYR A 58 6.24 -17.29 -2.99
C TYR A 58 6.59 -17.23 -1.51
N ILE A 59 7.47 -16.29 -1.17
CA ILE A 59 7.89 -16.08 0.22
C ILE A 59 6.71 -15.63 1.09
N GLY A 60 6.57 -16.23 2.28
CA GLY A 60 5.57 -15.88 3.29
C GLY A 60 6.13 -15.04 4.45
N GLY A 61 5.36 -14.97 5.53
CA GLY A 61 5.77 -14.40 6.80
C GLY A 61 6.15 -12.92 6.75
N PRO A 62 7.04 -12.46 7.67
CA PRO A 62 7.44 -11.06 7.79
C PRO A 62 8.03 -10.48 6.52
N ARG A 63 8.89 -11.22 5.84
CA ARG A 63 9.51 -10.77 4.58
C ARG A 63 8.47 -10.58 3.48
N GLY A 64 7.54 -11.51 3.31
CA GLY A 64 6.44 -11.36 2.37
C GLY A 64 5.56 -10.16 2.68
N ALA A 65 5.35 -9.83 3.98
CA ALA A 65 4.62 -8.63 4.38
C ALA A 65 5.35 -7.33 3.99
N VAL A 66 6.67 -7.29 4.19
CA VAL A 66 7.51 -6.15 3.77
C VAL A 66 7.42 -5.94 2.27
N GLU A 67 7.55 -7.01 1.47
CA GLU A 67 7.45 -6.94 0.02
C GLU A 67 6.07 -6.42 -0.45
N ARG A 68 4.98 -6.93 0.15
CA ARG A 68 3.62 -6.42 -0.13
C ARG A 68 3.47 -4.93 0.20
N SER A 69 4.02 -4.50 1.34
CA SER A 69 3.97 -3.09 1.74
C SER A 69 4.74 -2.21 0.78
N ALA A 70 5.94 -2.63 0.35
CA ALA A 70 6.74 -1.89 -0.62
C ALA A 70 6.00 -1.69 -1.96
N VAL A 71 5.38 -2.75 -2.48
CA VAL A 71 4.60 -2.67 -3.73
C VAL A 71 3.35 -1.80 -3.57
N ARG A 72 2.64 -1.88 -2.43
CA ARG A 72 1.51 -1.00 -2.14
C ARG A 72 1.92 0.48 -2.10
N TYR A 73 3.04 0.80 -1.48
CA TYR A 73 3.58 2.17 -1.47
C TYR A 73 3.97 2.65 -2.87
N TYR A 74 4.62 1.80 -3.66
CA TYR A 74 4.94 2.11 -5.04
C TYR A 74 3.68 2.48 -5.84
N PHE A 75 2.64 1.66 -5.78
CA PHE A 75 1.37 1.95 -6.46
C PHE A 75 0.65 3.17 -5.89
N ALA A 76 0.78 3.46 -4.60
CA ALA A 76 0.22 4.69 -4.01
C ALA A 76 0.90 5.94 -4.56
N ILE A 77 2.23 5.94 -4.70
CA ILE A 77 2.97 7.04 -5.31
C ILE A 77 2.59 7.19 -6.79
N GLN A 78 2.54 6.08 -7.53
CA GLN A 78 2.16 6.10 -8.95
C GLN A 78 0.75 6.67 -9.14
N SER A 79 -0.24 6.19 -8.38
CA SER A 79 -1.62 6.68 -8.45
C SER A 79 -1.73 8.14 -8.02
N PHE A 80 -0.92 8.57 -7.05
CA PHE A 80 -0.84 9.98 -6.65
C PHE A 80 -0.36 10.83 -7.81
N MET A 81 0.79 10.51 -8.40
CA MET A 81 1.38 11.28 -9.52
C MET A 81 0.44 11.31 -10.73
N ASN A 82 -0.14 10.17 -11.10
CA ASN A 82 -1.09 10.11 -12.19
C ASN A 82 -2.37 10.92 -11.93
N SER A 83 -2.77 11.07 -10.67
CA SER A 83 -3.95 11.84 -10.32
C SER A 83 -3.78 13.35 -10.52
N LEU A 84 -2.55 13.86 -10.54
CA LEU A 84 -2.29 15.31 -10.66
C LEU A 84 -2.77 15.92 -11.99
N ARG A 85 -2.92 15.11 -13.04
CA ARG A 85 -3.47 15.53 -14.34
C ARG A 85 -4.98 15.81 -14.33
N TYR A 86 -5.68 15.41 -13.27
CA TYR A 86 -7.13 15.61 -13.14
C TYR A 86 -7.44 16.87 -12.32
N PRO A 87 -8.64 17.47 -12.48
CA PRO A 87 -9.13 18.54 -11.63
C PRO A 87 -9.11 18.12 -10.14
N GLU A 88 -8.84 19.06 -9.25
CA GLU A 88 -8.59 18.80 -7.82
C GLU A 88 -9.70 18.00 -7.16
N GLU A 89 -10.96 18.35 -7.43
CA GLU A 89 -12.15 17.71 -6.89
C GLU A 89 -12.29 16.24 -7.26
N SER A 90 -11.70 15.82 -8.36
CA SER A 90 -11.75 14.42 -8.85
C SER A 90 -10.51 13.59 -8.47
N ARG A 91 -9.41 14.25 -8.07
CA ARG A 91 -8.11 13.59 -7.82
C ARG A 91 -8.20 12.45 -6.81
N PHE A 92 -8.92 12.67 -5.71
CA PHE A 92 -9.06 11.64 -4.69
C PHE A 92 -9.70 10.37 -5.26
N ARG A 93 -10.83 10.52 -5.95
CA ARG A 93 -11.56 9.39 -6.55
C ARG A 93 -10.73 8.66 -7.59
N MET A 94 -10.03 9.41 -8.46
CA MET A 94 -9.16 8.82 -9.49
C MET A 94 -8.01 8.04 -8.86
N ARG A 95 -7.38 8.60 -7.83
CA ARG A 95 -6.28 8.00 -7.10
C ARG A 95 -6.65 6.67 -6.46
N ILE A 96 -7.74 6.62 -5.70
CA ILE A 96 -8.15 5.37 -5.04
C ILE A 96 -8.61 4.31 -6.04
N SER A 97 -9.27 4.70 -7.14
CA SER A 97 -9.66 3.76 -8.19
C SER A 97 -8.45 3.16 -8.90
N GLU A 98 -7.49 4.00 -9.31
CA GLU A 98 -6.28 3.52 -9.97
C GLU A 98 -5.42 2.63 -9.06
N TRP A 99 -5.26 3.03 -7.78
CA TRP A 99 -4.53 2.21 -6.82
C TRP A 99 -5.15 0.81 -6.68
N TYR A 100 -6.48 0.74 -6.63
CA TYR A 100 -7.17 -0.55 -6.61
C TYR A 100 -6.89 -1.36 -7.88
N ASP A 101 -6.99 -0.73 -9.05
CA ASP A 101 -6.80 -1.41 -10.34
C ASP A 101 -5.36 -1.94 -10.50
N LEU A 102 -4.36 -1.22 -9.99
CA LEU A 102 -2.97 -1.65 -9.96
C LEU A 102 -2.76 -2.84 -9.01
N THR A 103 -3.30 -2.76 -7.80
CA THR A 103 -3.13 -3.82 -6.79
C THR A 103 -3.92 -5.09 -7.12
N SER A 104 -5.10 -4.97 -7.74
CA SER A 104 -5.95 -6.10 -8.10
C SER A 104 -5.33 -7.04 -9.15
N ARG A 105 -4.31 -6.57 -9.89
CA ARG A 105 -3.53 -7.40 -10.81
C ARG A 105 -2.73 -8.50 -10.09
N TYR A 106 -2.44 -8.30 -8.81
CA TYR A 106 -1.65 -9.20 -7.96
C TYR A 106 -2.54 -9.81 -6.87
N ARG A 107 -3.58 -10.53 -7.30
CA ARG A 107 -4.62 -11.04 -6.38
C ARG A 107 -4.06 -11.89 -5.25
N GLN A 108 -3.10 -12.76 -5.55
CA GLN A 108 -2.51 -13.65 -4.55
C GLN A 108 -1.78 -12.88 -3.44
N GLN A 109 -1.15 -11.77 -3.80
CA GLN A 109 -0.34 -10.96 -2.89
C GLN A 109 -1.12 -9.80 -2.26
N LEU A 110 -1.91 -9.09 -3.06
CA LEU A 110 -2.42 -7.76 -2.68
C LEU A 110 -3.94 -7.66 -2.58
N PHE A 111 -4.69 -8.70 -2.97
CA PHE A 111 -6.15 -8.64 -2.88
C PHE A 111 -6.61 -8.72 -1.42
N ASP A 112 -7.39 -7.77 -0.98
CA ASP A 112 -8.00 -7.73 0.35
C ASP A 112 -9.53 -7.62 0.28
N LEU A 113 -10.07 -6.75 -0.58
CA LEU A 113 -11.49 -6.45 -0.73
C LEU A 113 -11.85 -6.36 -2.22
N ASP A 114 -13.14 -6.43 -2.53
CA ASP A 114 -13.59 -6.06 -3.87
C ASP A 114 -13.58 -4.52 -4.07
N LYS A 115 -13.68 -4.08 -5.35
CA LYS A 115 -13.53 -2.67 -5.70
C LYS A 115 -14.60 -1.78 -5.08
N LYS A 116 -15.83 -2.24 -5.02
CA LYS A 116 -16.96 -1.48 -4.49
C LYS A 116 -16.77 -1.20 -3.01
N ASP A 117 -16.44 -2.23 -2.24
CA ASP A 117 -16.24 -2.13 -0.79
C ASP A 117 -15.01 -1.28 -0.47
N TYR A 118 -13.91 -1.46 -1.21
CA TYR A 118 -12.71 -0.65 -1.06
C TYR A 118 -13.00 0.84 -1.31
N LEU A 119 -13.67 1.20 -2.41
CA LEU A 119 -13.98 2.59 -2.73
C LEU A 119 -14.93 3.22 -1.70
N THR A 120 -15.91 2.46 -1.23
CA THR A 120 -16.84 2.91 -0.17
C THR A 120 -16.10 3.19 1.12
N PHE A 121 -15.26 2.25 1.56
CA PHE A 121 -14.45 2.40 2.77
C PHE A 121 -13.51 3.61 2.68
N LYS A 122 -12.75 3.74 1.60
CA LYS A 122 -11.81 4.86 1.41
C LYS A 122 -12.49 6.22 1.30
N THR A 123 -13.67 6.28 0.71
CA THR A 123 -14.46 7.52 0.65
C THR A 123 -14.95 7.94 2.03
N THR A 124 -15.40 7.00 2.85
CA THR A 124 -15.83 7.26 4.22
C THR A 124 -14.66 7.70 5.09
N GLU A 125 -13.52 7.00 5.00
CA GLU A 125 -12.30 7.36 5.72
C GLU A 125 -11.84 8.79 5.37
N HIS A 126 -11.83 9.15 4.10
CA HIS A 126 -11.46 10.48 3.65
C HIS A 126 -12.38 11.58 4.20
N LYS A 127 -13.69 11.37 4.19
CA LYS A 127 -14.66 12.31 4.79
C LYS A 127 -14.40 12.50 6.29
N ASN A 128 -14.14 11.42 7.00
CA ASN A 128 -13.82 11.48 8.43
C ASN A 128 -12.52 12.24 8.70
N GLN A 129 -11.49 12.04 7.88
CA GLN A 129 -10.23 12.78 7.99
C GLN A 129 -10.42 14.28 7.79
N ILE A 130 -11.20 14.69 6.78
CA ILE A 130 -11.52 16.11 6.55
C ILE A 130 -12.25 16.72 7.76
N MET A 131 -13.25 16.02 8.30
CA MET A 131 -13.99 16.50 9.48
C MET A 131 -13.06 16.66 10.69
N LEU A 132 -12.18 15.70 10.94
CA LEU A 132 -11.21 15.78 12.04
C LEU A 132 -10.23 16.94 11.86
N GLN A 133 -9.73 17.18 10.66
CA GLN A 133 -8.85 18.31 10.37
C GLN A 133 -9.54 19.65 10.61
N GLN A 134 -10.82 19.77 10.22
CA GLN A 134 -11.61 20.99 10.47
C GLN A 134 -11.86 21.23 11.97
N GLN A 135 -12.06 20.18 12.76
CA GLN A 135 -12.20 20.28 14.21
C GLN A 135 -10.91 20.75 14.89
N ILE A 136 -9.77 20.18 14.49
CA ILE A 136 -8.45 20.59 15.01
C ILE A 136 -8.17 22.05 14.65
N GLY A 137 -8.45 22.48 13.42
CA GLY A 137 -8.25 23.87 12.99
C GLY A 137 -9.11 24.89 13.73
N LYS A 138 -10.32 24.49 14.20
CA LYS A 138 -11.18 25.35 15.03
C LYS A 138 -10.75 25.41 16.50
N GLY A 139 -10.08 24.39 17.01
CA GLY A 139 -9.60 24.34 18.39
C GLY A 139 -8.28 25.10 18.62
N LEU A 140 -7.65 25.62 17.56
CA LEU A 140 -6.41 26.37 17.61
C LEU A 140 -6.63 27.90 17.45
N GLN A 141 -7.87 28.35 17.30
CA GLN A 141 -8.29 29.76 17.31
C GLN A 141 -8.91 30.14 18.65
#